data_da6202c989878ca560ee91dbb01d324a
#
_entry.id   da6202c989878ca560ee91dbb01d324a
#
_cell.length_a   1.000
_cell.length_b   1.000
_cell.length_c   1.000
_cell.angle_alpha   90.00
_cell.angle_beta   90.00
_cell.angle_gamma   90.00
#
_symmetry.space_group_name_H-M   'P 1'
#
loop_
_entity.id
_entity.type
_entity.pdbx_description
1 polymer ?
#
loop_
_entity_poly.entity_id
_entity_poly.type
_entity_poly.pdbx_seq_one_letter_code
_entity_poly.pdbx_strand_id
1 'polypeptide(L)'
;MKKLIMVLAATVICGASLFTSCKKDEDNDLKLEEKIIGKWMVTDMNGKPLPSNEKTVYTFVSATKATVSTSINTHPEVGTHWNDRLDADVTIDDNKITLTDHPDETTTVVEEYIVTDISGTEFTANHKVVVTKDGIVVDNDNHVLRLVKVTADYSTAILGKWECQELTGIETFNDANARLEFFADGTYNYWRKNDAGEWEAVTNREFQNYFVDGTLLATRWKNTGEDELREWWEIASIANGQMQWTALRQNADGTTAQQGMKWVKVN
;
A
#
# COMPACT_ATOMS: atom_id res chain seq x y z
N MET A 1 39.39 21.56 59.70
CA MET A 1 38.11 20.89 60.00
C MET A 1 37.74 19.97 58.83
N LYS A 2 37.92 18.68 59.02
CA LYS A 2 37.69 17.62 58.02
C LYS A 2 36.20 17.26 58.04
N LYS A 3 35.48 17.36 56.91
CA LYS A 3 34.16 16.80 56.79
C LYS A 3 34.24 15.49 56.00
N LEU A 4 33.89 14.47 56.73
CA LEU A 4 33.78 13.08 56.29
C LEU A 4 32.50 12.94 55.44
N ILE A 5 32.62 12.54 54.19
CA ILE A 5 31.46 12.17 53.35
C ILE A 5 31.33 10.66 53.37
N MET A 6 30.23 10.21 53.99
CA MET A 6 29.83 8.81 54.03
C MET A 6 29.19 8.44 52.71
N VAL A 7 29.77 7.53 51.95
CA VAL A 7 29.17 6.90 50.74
C VAL A 7 28.43 5.66 51.20
N LEU A 8 27.10 5.72 51.10
CA LEU A 8 26.22 4.56 51.32
C LEU A 8 26.14 3.74 50.04
N ALA A 9 26.80 2.61 50.02
CA ALA A 9 26.66 1.64 48.92
C ALA A 9 25.39 0.79 49.17
N ALA A 10 24.36 1.04 48.40
CA ALA A 10 23.17 0.18 48.37
C ALA A 10 23.41 -0.94 47.35
N THR A 11 23.68 -2.13 47.84
CA THR A 11 23.76 -3.34 47.06
C THR A 11 22.35 -3.80 46.70
N VAL A 12 21.91 -3.51 45.46
CA VAL A 12 20.69 -4.11 44.93
C VAL A 12 21.01 -5.50 44.36
N ILE A 13 20.59 -6.50 45.09
CA ILE A 13 20.58 -7.89 44.59
C ILE A 13 19.41 -8.02 43.63
N CYS A 14 19.65 -7.83 42.31
CA CYS A 14 18.71 -8.23 41.28
C CYS A 14 18.78 -9.76 41.14
N GLY A 15 17.80 -10.43 41.73
CA GLY A 15 17.49 -11.82 41.41
C GLY A 15 17.07 -11.95 39.97
N ALA A 16 17.96 -12.42 39.12
CA ALA A 16 17.64 -12.79 37.75
C ALA A 16 16.81 -14.06 37.78
N SER A 17 15.48 -13.89 37.84
CA SER A 17 14.56 -14.95 37.44
C SER A 17 14.61 -15.08 35.94
N LEU A 18 15.40 -16.02 35.45
CA LEU A 18 15.38 -16.48 34.06
C LEU A 18 14.05 -17.22 33.82
N PHE A 19 12.99 -16.44 33.61
CA PHE A 19 11.85 -16.95 32.85
C PHE A 19 12.25 -16.93 31.37
N THR A 20 12.94 -17.97 30.94
CA THR A 20 12.89 -18.40 29.54
C THR A 20 11.47 -18.91 29.29
N SER A 21 10.53 -17.98 29.12
CA SER A 21 9.32 -18.27 28.40
C SER A 21 9.75 -18.50 26.95
N CYS A 22 9.96 -19.76 26.59
CA CYS A 22 9.76 -20.17 25.22
C CYS A 22 8.29 -19.84 24.90
N LYS A 23 8.03 -18.64 24.37
CA LYS A 23 6.85 -18.46 23.53
C LYS A 23 7.09 -19.44 22.39
N LYS A 24 6.45 -20.60 22.42
CA LYS A 24 6.12 -21.34 21.22
C LYS A 24 5.49 -20.29 20.31
N ASP A 25 6.05 -20.09 19.15
CA ASP A 25 5.44 -19.25 18.13
C ASP A 25 4.09 -19.90 17.80
N GLU A 26 3.01 -19.37 18.36
CA GLU A 26 1.64 -19.84 18.11
C GLU A 26 1.30 -19.78 16.63
N ASP A 27 2.01 -18.97 15.86
CA ASP A 27 1.90 -18.86 14.40
C ASP A 27 2.34 -20.14 13.64
N ASN A 28 3.17 -21.00 14.22
CA ASN A 28 3.65 -22.20 13.51
C ASN A 28 2.60 -23.34 13.46
N ASP A 29 1.59 -23.30 14.32
CA ASP A 29 0.56 -24.34 14.38
C ASP A 29 -0.71 -23.98 13.57
N LEU A 30 -0.83 -22.72 13.07
CA LEU A 30 -1.97 -22.29 12.26
C LEU A 30 -1.88 -22.81 10.82
N LYS A 31 -3.01 -23.20 10.27
CA LYS A 31 -3.11 -23.60 8.87
C LYS A 31 -3.03 -22.39 7.94
N LEU A 32 -2.71 -22.61 6.65
CA LEU A 32 -2.63 -21.56 5.65
C LEU A 32 -3.92 -20.74 5.56
N GLU A 33 -5.09 -21.41 5.67
CA GLU A 33 -6.42 -20.77 5.62
C GLU A 33 -6.64 -19.74 6.75
N GLU A 34 -5.97 -19.93 7.89
CA GLU A 34 -6.05 -18.99 9.02
C GLU A 34 -5.00 -17.88 8.91
N LYS A 35 -3.79 -18.21 8.46
CA LYS A 35 -2.69 -17.26 8.31
C LYS A 35 -2.96 -16.22 7.23
N ILE A 36 -3.59 -16.63 6.11
CA ILE A 36 -3.81 -15.75 4.95
C ILE A 36 -4.85 -14.66 5.21
N ILE A 37 -5.76 -14.84 6.18
CA ILE A 37 -6.83 -13.87 6.44
C ILE A 37 -6.25 -12.49 6.75
N GLY A 38 -6.82 -11.49 6.07
CA GLY A 38 -6.43 -10.09 6.19
C GLY A 38 -6.01 -9.46 4.87
N LYS A 39 -5.35 -8.31 4.98
CA LYS A 39 -4.96 -7.49 3.83
C LYS A 39 -3.46 -7.65 3.55
N TRP A 40 -3.13 -7.88 2.30
CA TRP A 40 -1.76 -8.13 1.83
C TRP A 40 -1.43 -7.30 0.62
N MET A 41 -0.29 -6.66 0.62
CA MET A 41 0.18 -5.85 -0.50
C MET A 41 1.40 -6.51 -1.16
N VAL A 42 1.35 -6.67 -2.48
CA VAL A 42 2.50 -7.14 -3.27
C VAL A 42 3.55 -6.04 -3.25
N THR A 43 4.75 -6.35 -2.75
CA THR A 43 5.84 -5.39 -2.59
C THR A 43 7.06 -5.68 -3.44
N ASP A 44 7.17 -6.93 -3.92
CA ASP A 44 8.31 -7.39 -4.70
C ASP A 44 7.87 -8.42 -5.74
N MET A 45 8.49 -8.36 -6.91
CA MET A 45 8.31 -9.33 -7.99
C MET A 45 9.68 -9.77 -8.51
N ASN A 46 9.93 -11.08 -8.48
CA ASN A 46 11.16 -11.72 -8.96
C ASN A 46 12.45 -11.14 -8.29
N GLY A 47 12.38 -10.85 -6.98
CA GLY A 47 13.48 -10.31 -6.19
C GLY A 47 13.75 -8.81 -6.41
N LYS A 48 12.79 -8.09 -7.02
CA LYS A 48 12.89 -6.64 -7.24
C LYS A 48 11.70 -5.93 -6.60
N PRO A 49 11.93 -4.87 -5.80
CA PRO A 49 10.86 -4.05 -5.27
C PRO A 49 9.99 -3.46 -6.39
N LEU A 50 8.67 -3.56 -6.22
CA LEU A 50 7.73 -2.98 -7.18
C LEU A 50 7.63 -1.47 -7.00
N PRO A 51 7.61 -0.70 -8.10
CA PRO A 51 7.19 0.69 -8.07
C PRO A 51 5.79 0.83 -7.47
N SER A 52 5.52 1.97 -6.83
CA SER A 52 4.25 2.16 -6.11
C SER A 52 3.01 2.06 -7.01
N ASN A 53 3.14 2.37 -8.31
CA ASN A 53 2.08 2.24 -9.29
C ASN A 53 1.81 0.81 -9.78
N GLU A 54 2.67 -0.15 -9.40
CA GLU A 54 2.52 -1.57 -9.77
C GLU A 54 2.06 -2.43 -8.56
N LYS A 55 1.89 -1.81 -7.38
CA LYS A 55 1.47 -2.53 -6.18
C LYS A 55 -0.03 -2.85 -6.23
N THR A 56 -0.35 -4.08 -5.84
CA THR A 56 -1.73 -4.58 -5.73
C THR A 56 -1.99 -4.96 -4.28
N VAL A 57 -3.23 -4.75 -3.82
CA VAL A 57 -3.67 -5.10 -2.47
C VAL A 57 -4.77 -6.18 -2.56
N TYR A 58 -4.49 -7.32 -1.95
CA TYR A 58 -5.43 -8.43 -1.78
C TYR A 58 -6.00 -8.39 -0.36
N THR A 59 -7.31 -8.51 -0.23
CA THR A 59 -7.98 -8.66 1.07
C THR A 59 -8.67 -10.02 1.14
N PHE A 60 -8.06 -10.97 1.83
CA PHE A 60 -8.67 -12.26 2.10
C PHE A 60 -9.69 -12.10 3.23
N VAL A 61 -10.95 -12.07 2.87
CA VAL A 61 -12.07 -11.88 3.80
C VAL A 61 -12.36 -13.19 4.55
N SER A 62 -12.15 -14.31 3.87
CA SER A 62 -12.28 -15.67 4.39
C SER A 62 -11.39 -16.64 3.60
N ALA A 63 -11.36 -17.89 3.97
CA ALA A 63 -10.68 -18.95 3.22
C ALA A 63 -11.31 -19.23 1.83
N THR A 64 -12.47 -18.65 1.53
CA THR A 64 -13.19 -18.87 0.26
C THR A 64 -13.47 -17.59 -0.54
N LYS A 65 -13.11 -16.42 0.00
CA LYS A 65 -13.38 -15.12 -0.63
C LYS A 65 -12.25 -14.14 -0.40
N ALA A 66 -11.84 -13.47 -1.47
CA ALA A 66 -10.93 -12.33 -1.43
C ALA A 66 -11.49 -11.19 -2.27
N THR A 67 -11.02 -9.98 -2.00
CA THR A 67 -11.19 -8.83 -2.88
C THR A 67 -9.82 -8.34 -3.34
N VAL A 68 -9.72 -7.96 -4.59
CA VAL A 68 -8.53 -7.35 -5.18
C VAL A 68 -8.83 -5.90 -5.45
N SER A 69 -8.04 -5.00 -4.86
CA SER A 69 -8.13 -3.57 -5.12
C SER A 69 -7.12 -3.21 -6.19
N THR A 70 -7.60 -2.78 -7.33
CA THR A 70 -6.73 -2.41 -8.44
C THR A 70 -6.99 -0.98 -8.90
N SER A 71 -5.92 -0.23 -9.11
CA SER A 71 -5.94 1.09 -9.73
C SER A 71 -5.05 1.12 -10.97
N ILE A 72 -4.49 -0.03 -11.31
CA ILE A 72 -3.60 -0.19 -12.45
C ILE A 72 -4.22 -1.15 -13.44
N ASN A 73 -3.79 -1.04 -14.68
CA ASN A 73 -4.09 -2.02 -15.70
C ASN A 73 -3.09 -3.17 -15.55
N THR A 74 -3.45 -4.19 -14.82
CA THR A 74 -2.60 -5.38 -14.61
C THR A 74 -2.55 -6.24 -15.87
N HIS A 75 -3.65 -6.27 -16.64
CA HIS A 75 -3.75 -6.99 -17.88
C HIS A 75 -4.43 -6.11 -18.93
N PRO A 76 -3.78 -5.82 -20.08
CA PRO A 76 -4.36 -4.98 -21.13
C PRO A 76 -5.73 -5.46 -21.60
N GLU A 77 -5.96 -6.76 -21.56
CA GLU A 77 -7.19 -7.41 -21.98
C GLU A 77 -8.37 -7.18 -21.02
N VAL A 78 -8.07 -6.92 -19.74
CA VAL A 78 -9.07 -6.68 -18.69
C VAL A 78 -9.54 -5.22 -18.66
N GLY A 79 -8.74 -4.30 -19.20
CA GLY A 79 -9.06 -2.89 -19.25
C GLY A 79 -8.46 -2.09 -18.08
N THR A 80 -8.80 -0.81 -18.03
CA THR A 80 -8.29 0.12 -17.01
C THR A 80 -9.30 0.23 -15.87
N HIS A 81 -8.85 -0.08 -14.67
CA HIS A 81 -9.65 -0.03 -13.45
C HIS A 81 -9.32 1.21 -12.61
N TRP A 82 -10.29 1.66 -11.80
CA TRP A 82 -10.10 2.70 -10.81
C TRP A 82 -10.94 2.43 -9.57
N ASN A 83 -10.27 2.10 -8.46
CA ASN A 83 -10.92 1.75 -7.19
C ASN A 83 -11.97 0.63 -7.31
N ASP A 84 -11.88 -0.13 -8.38
CA ASP A 84 -12.73 -1.29 -8.56
C ASP A 84 -12.23 -2.40 -7.62
N ARG A 85 -13.16 -2.96 -6.85
CA ARG A 85 -12.89 -4.12 -6.02
C ARG A 85 -13.42 -5.34 -6.74
N LEU A 86 -12.51 -6.15 -7.25
CA LEU A 86 -12.87 -7.41 -7.88
C LEU A 86 -13.06 -8.47 -6.79
N ASP A 87 -14.22 -9.10 -6.79
CA ASP A 87 -14.51 -10.21 -5.90
C ASP A 87 -13.97 -11.49 -6.50
N ALA A 88 -13.02 -12.12 -5.82
CA ALA A 88 -12.43 -13.37 -6.22
C ALA A 88 -12.91 -14.54 -5.34
N ASP A 89 -13.23 -15.66 -5.97
CA ASP A 89 -13.39 -16.93 -5.31
C ASP A 89 -12.02 -17.49 -4.92
N VAL A 90 -11.88 -17.97 -3.69
CA VAL A 90 -10.63 -18.51 -3.16
C VAL A 90 -10.81 -20.01 -2.90
N THR A 91 -9.82 -20.80 -3.32
CA THR A 91 -9.65 -22.17 -2.87
C THR A 91 -8.24 -22.33 -2.29
N ILE A 92 -8.12 -23.06 -1.19
CA ILE A 92 -6.85 -23.35 -0.53
C ILE A 92 -6.71 -24.86 -0.44
N ASP A 93 -5.60 -25.38 -0.96
CA ASP A 93 -5.26 -26.80 -0.94
C ASP A 93 -3.79 -26.95 -0.54
N ASP A 94 -3.55 -27.41 0.67
CA ASP A 94 -2.23 -27.49 1.30
C ASP A 94 -1.51 -26.13 1.32
N ASN A 95 -0.48 -25.96 0.49
CA ASN A 95 0.27 -24.70 0.36
C ASN A 95 -0.12 -23.89 -0.89
N LYS A 96 -1.17 -24.27 -1.61
CA LYS A 96 -1.64 -23.59 -2.82
C LYS A 96 -2.89 -22.80 -2.55
N ILE A 97 -2.86 -21.50 -2.90
CA ILE A 97 -4.02 -20.61 -2.95
C ILE A 97 -4.37 -20.39 -4.42
N THR A 98 -5.62 -20.55 -4.77
CA THR A 98 -6.13 -20.19 -6.12
C THR A 98 -7.20 -19.13 -5.96
N LEU A 99 -7.04 -18.00 -6.66
CA LEU A 99 -8.04 -16.96 -6.81
C LEU A 99 -8.64 -17.07 -8.21
N THR A 100 -9.96 -16.95 -8.30
CA THR A 100 -10.66 -16.87 -9.59
C THR A 100 -11.59 -15.68 -9.55
N ASP A 101 -11.44 -14.77 -10.50
CA ASP A 101 -12.32 -13.65 -10.69
C ASP A 101 -12.84 -13.57 -12.12
N HIS A 102 -13.90 -12.78 -12.29
CA HIS A 102 -14.58 -12.56 -13.56
C HIS A 102 -14.77 -11.04 -13.73
N PRO A 103 -13.75 -10.33 -14.25
CA PRO A 103 -13.83 -8.88 -14.45
C PRO A 103 -14.98 -8.44 -15.35
N ASP A 104 -15.37 -9.30 -16.28
CA ASP A 104 -16.53 -9.17 -17.16
C ASP A 104 -17.11 -10.55 -17.52
N GLU A 105 -18.20 -10.57 -18.32
CA GLU A 105 -18.91 -11.79 -18.68
C GLU A 105 -18.08 -12.77 -19.54
N THR A 106 -17.04 -12.30 -20.20
CA THR A 106 -16.23 -13.07 -21.16
C THR A 106 -14.83 -13.37 -20.64
N THR A 107 -14.41 -12.68 -19.58
CA THR A 107 -13.04 -12.75 -19.05
C THR A 107 -13.01 -13.50 -17.73
N THR A 108 -12.08 -14.45 -17.62
CA THR A 108 -11.77 -15.17 -16.39
C THR A 108 -10.29 -14.97 -16.10
N VAL A 109 -9.96 -14.56 -14.86
CA VAL A 109 -8.61 -14.48 -14.34
C VAL A 109 -8.44 -15.55 -13.26
N VAL A 110 -7.42 -16.39 -13.43
CA VAL A 110 -7.04 -17.42 -12.45
C VAL A 110 -5.63 -17.13 -11.99
N GLU A 111 -5.47 -16.87 -10.69
CA GLU A 111 -4.18 -16.67 -10.06
C GLU A 111 -3.90 -17.82 -9.10
N GLU A 112 -2.76 -18.50 -9.26
CA GLU A 112 -2.29 -19.58 -8.39
C GLU A 112 -1.05 -19.11 -7.62
N TYR A 113 -1.07 -19.23 -6.31
CA TYR A 113 0.04 -18.94 -5.39
C TYR A 113 0.47 -20.24 -4.73
N ILE A 114 1.65 -20.75 -5.07
CA ILE A 114 2.31 -21.82 -4.31
C ILE A 114 3.13 -21.13 -3.22
N VAL A 115 2.58 -21.09 -2.01
CA VAL A 115 3.21 -20.44 -0.84
C VAL A 115 4.45 -21.23 -0.45
N THR A 116 5.60 -20.58 -0.47
CA THR A 116 6.89 -21.17 -0.13
C THR A 116 7.33 -20.83 1.29
N ASP A 117 6.90 -19.66 1.79
CA ASP A 117 7.13 -19.21 3.16
C ASP A 117 6.00 -18.26 3.58
N ILE A 118 5.53 -18.35 4.82
CA ILE A 118 4.52 -17.47 5.38
C ILE A 118 4.73 -17.25 6.88
N SER A 119 4.74 -15.99 7.27
CA SER A 119 4.75 -15.51 8.65
C SER A 119 3.50 -14.68 8.96
N GLY A 120 3.38 -14.18 10.18
CA GLY A 120 2.30 -13.25 10.57
C GLY A 120 2.37 -11.89 9.85
N THR A 121 3.48 -11.55 9.18
CA THR A 121 3.73 -10.22 8.57
C THR A 121 4.03 -10.25 7.08
N GLU A 122 4.47 -11.38 6.54
CA GLU A 122 4.81 -11.50 5.12
C GLU A 122 4.67 -12.93 4.61
N PHE A 123 4.48 -13.10 3.32
CA PHE A 123 4.63 -14.39 2.64
C PHE A 123 5.27 -14.25 1.26
N THR A 124 5.88 -15.34 0.82
CA THR A 124 6.46 -15.49 -0.52
C THR A 124 5.77 -16.65 -1.23
N ALA A 125 5.48 -16.46 -2.50
CA ALA A 125 4.85 -17.50 -3.32
C ALA A 125 5.40 -17.50 -4.74
N ASN A 126 5.45 -18.69 -5.35
CA ASN A 126 5.48 -18.81 -6.81
C ASN A 126 4.07 -18.52 -7.30
N HIS A 127 3.92 -17.49 -8.09
CA HIS A 127 2.66 -17.00 -8.60
C HIS A 127 2.55 -17.32 -10.09
N LYS A 128 1.39 -17.78 -10.49
CA LYS A 128 1.02 -17.96 -11.87
C LYS A 128 -0.32 -17.27 -12.12
N VAL A 129 -0.41 -16.50 -13.18
CA VAL A 129 -1.66 -15.89 -13.62
C VAL A 129 -2.01 -16.39 -15.02
N VAL A 130 -3.28 -16.69 -15.24
CA VAL A 130 -3.84 -17.06 -16.54
C VAL A 130 -5.08 -16.22 -16.78
N VAL A 131 -5.07 -15.44 -17.86
CA VAL A 131 -6.23 -14.67 -18.31
C VAL A 131 -6.83 -15.38 -19.53
N THR A 132 -8.12 -15.71 -19.44
CA THR A 132 -8.90 -16.29 -20.53
C THR A 132 -10.00 -15.33 -20.93
N LYS A 133 -10.10 -15.00 -22.22
CA LYS A 133 -11.14 -14.15 -22.79
C LYS A 133 -11.84 -14.88 -23.94
N ASP A 134 -13.18 -14.94 -23.90
CA ASP A 134 -13.98 -15.70 -24.87
C ASP A 134 -13.53 -17.17 -25.03
N GLY A 135 -13.05 -17.79 -23.94
CA GLY A 135 -12.53 -19.17 -23.93
C GLY A 135 -11.10 -19.33 -24.48
N ILE A 136 -10.41 -18.24 -24.83
CA ILE A 136 -9.05 -18.26 -25.37
C ILE A 136 -8.10 -17.69 -24.30
N VAL A 137 -6.98 -18.38 -24.03
CA VAL A 137 -5.93 -17.86 -23.15
C VAL A 137 -5.23 -16.71 -23.86
N VAL A 138 -5.31 -15.52 -23.27
CA VAL A 138 -4.73 -14.27 -23.80
C VAL A 138 -3.49 -13.85 -23.04
N ASP A 139 -3.31 -14.34 -21.79
CA ASP A 139 -2.12 -14.11 -21.00
C ASP A 139 -1.83 -15.31 -20.10
N ASN A 140 -0.52 -15.59 -19.84
CA ASN A 140 -0.06 -16.67 -18.99
C ASN A 140 1.35 -16.38 -18.47
N ASP A 141 1.41 -15.74 -17.32
CA ASP A 141 2.65 -15.28 -16.69
C ASP A 141 2.98 -16.03 -15.40
N ASN A 142 4.28 -16.06 -15.07
CA ASN A 142 4.79 -16.66 -13.85
C ASN A 142 5.78 -15.71 -13.16
N HIS A 143 5.62 -15.54 -11.85
CA HIS A 143 6.44 -14.66 -11.04
C HIS A 143 6.75 -15.30 -9.68
N VAL A 144 7.78 -14.80 -9.01
CA VAL A 144 7.95 -14.98 -7.57
C VAL A 144 7.51 -13.68 -6.91
N LEU A 145 6.47 -13.74 -6.08
CA LEU A 145 5.93 -12.57 -5.40
C LEU A 145 6.28 -12.61 -3.91
N ARG A 146 6.57 -11.43 -3.36
CA ARG A 146 6.58 -11.21 -1.92
C ARG A 146 5.46 -10.26 -1.56
N LEU A 147 4.65 -10.66 -0.58
CA LEU A 147 3.54 -9.88 -0.07
C LEU A 147 3.77 -9.56 1.41
N VAL A 148 3.40 -8.34 1.79
CA VAL A 148 3.52 -7.85 3.17
C VAL A 148 2.12 -7.58 3.71
N LYS A 149 1.88 -8.00 4.97
CA LYS A 149 0.61 -7.77 5.63
C LYS A 149 0.39 -6.30 5.90
N VAL A 150 -0.74 -5.78 5.47
CA VAL A 150 -1.15 -4.40 5.69
C VAL A 150 -1.97 -4.35 6.97
N THR A 151 -1.39 -3.77 8.02
CA THR A 151 -2.02 -3.68 9.35
C THR A 151 -2.63 -2.32 9.65
N ALA A 152 -2.24 -1.27 8.89
CA ALA A 152 -2.78 0.07 9.02
C ALA A 152 -3.80 0.36 7.90
N ASP A 153 -4.83 1.12 8.24
CA ASP A 153 -5.79 1.66 7.28
C ASP A 153 -5.92 3.16 7.52
N TYR A 154 -5.54 3.94 6.51
CA TYR A 154 -5.53 5.40 6.58
C TYR A 154 -6.71 6.05 5.85
N SER A 155 -7.68 5.28 5.37
CA SER A 155 -8.84 5.77 4.60
C SER A 155 -9.65 6.86 5.33
N THR A 156 -9.75 6.77 6.65
CA THR A 156 -10.42 7.78 7.48
C THR A 156 -9.46 8.87 7.97
N ALA A 157 -8.22 8.50 8.33
CA ALA A 157 -7.26 9.42 8.93
C ALA A 157 -6.77 10.48 7.92
N ILE A 158 -6.78 10.18 6.62
CA ILE A 158 -6.38 11.10 5.55
C ILE A 158 -7.36 12.27 5.37
N LEU A 159 -8.62 12.14 5.79
CA LEU A 159 -9.65 13.15 5.55
C LEU A 159 -9.29 14.53 6.10
N GLY A 160 -9.65 15.57 5.34
CA GLY A 160 -9.41 16.98 5.66
C GLY A 160 -8.27 17.58 4.85
N LYS A 161 -7.83 18.76 5.28
CA LYS A 161 -6.88 19.59 4.53
C LYS A 161 -5.46 19.44 5.06
N TRP A 162 -4.52 19.26 4.13
CA TRP A 162 -3.11 19.04 4.39
C TRP A 162 -2.24 19.99 3.59
N GLU A 163 -1.21 20.54 4.21
CA GLU A 163 -0.22 21.40 3.57
C GLU A 163 1.13 20.71 3.50
N CYS A 164 1.71 20.66 2.31
CA CYS A 164 3.03 20.07 2.09
C CYS A 164 4.11 20.94 2.75
N GLN A 165 5.02 20.30 3.48
CA GLN A 165 6.12 20.97 4.19
C GLN A 165 7.49 20.60 3.60
N GLU A 166 7.61 19.39 3.07
CA GLU A 166 8.88 18.87 2.59
C GLU A 166 8.66 17.89 1.43
N LEU A 167 9.53 18.02 0.44
CA LEU A 167 9.63 17.15 -0.73
C LEU A 167 11.02 16.52 -0.75
N THR A 168 11.11 15.22 -1.01
CA THR A 168 12.36 14.49 -1.13
C THR A 168 12.38 13.67 -2.42
N GLY A 169 13.46 13.79 -3.21
CA GLY A 169 13.60 13.01 -4.46
C GLY A 169 12.67 13.44 -5.58
N ILE A 170 12.07 14.64 -5.51
CA ILE A 170 11.17 15.20 -6.52
C ILE A 170 11.81 16.47 -7.05
N GLU A 171 12.45 16.38 -8.23
CA GLU A 171 13.21 17.51 -8.81
C GLU A 171 12.32 18.55 -9.49
N THR A 172 11.10 18.15 -9.90
CA THR A 172 10.19 19.01 -10.68
C THR A 172 9.37 19.97 -9.83
N PHE A 173 9.36 19.82 -8.53
CA PHE A 173 8.68 20.70 -7.59
C PHE A 173 9.73 21.42 -6.74
N ASN A 174 9.97 22.68 -7.02
CA ASN A 174 10.94 23.48 -6.26
C ASN A 174 10.45 23.91 -4.88
N ASP A 175 9.13 23.81 -4.63
CA ASP A 175 8.51 24.32 -3.42
C ASP A 175 7.42 23.36 -2.90
N ALA A 176 7.37 23.20 -1.59
CA ALA A 176 6.27 22.58 -0.87
C ALA A 176 4.97 23.45 -0.90
N ASN A 177 4.67 24.08 -2.04
CA ASN A 177 3.54 25.01 -2.21
C ASN A 177 2.27 24.27 -2.67
N ALA A 178 1.97 23.15 -2.02
CA ALA A 178 0.82 22.31 -2.32
C ALA A 178 -0.05 22.14 -1.08
N ARG A 179 -1.37 22.23 -1.28
CA ARG A 179 -2.36 21.74 -0.32
C ARG A 179 -3.28 20.75 -1.00
N LEU A 180 -3.67 19.73 -0.24
CA LEU A 180 -4.67 18.75 -0.64
C LEU A 180 -5.75 18.72 0.43
N GLU A 181 -7.00 18.61 -0.01
CA GLU A 181 -8.15 18.45 0.88
C GLU A 181 -8.93 17.23 0.44
N PHE A 182 -8.92 16.19 1.26
CA PHE A 182 -9.54 14.91 0.97
C PHE A 182 -10.93 14.83 1.60
N PHE A 183 -11.92 14.42 0.80
CA PHE A 183 -13.32 14.30 1.22
C PHE A 183 -13.74 12.83 1.31
N ALA A 184 -14.74 12.55 2.15
CA ALA A 184 -15.22 11.19 2.40
C ALA A 184 -15.90 10.53 1.18
N ASP A 185 -16.27 11.31 0.17
CA ASP A 185 -16.86 10.84 -1.09
C ASP A 185 -15.82 10.35 -2.13
N GLY A 186 -14.52 10.34 -1.75
CA GLY A 186 -13.44 9.94 -2.66
C GLY A 186 -12.99 11.02 -3.63
N THR A 187 -13.42 12.28 -3.41
CA THR A 187 -12.91 13.44 -4.15
C THR A 187 -11.84 14.16 -3.34
N TYR A 188 -11.01 14.96 -4.03
CA TYR A 188 -10.07 15.85 -3.35
C TYR A 188 -9.93 17.17 -4.10
N ASN A 189 -9.54 18.23 -3.37
CA ASN A 189 -9.13 19.50 -3.94
C ASN A 189 -7.61 19.65 -3.88
N TYR A 190 -7.04 20.23 -4.94
CA TYR A 190 -5.65 20.64 -5.00
C TYR A 190 -5.57 22.18 -4.98
N TRP A 191 -4.67 22.70 -4.16
CA TRP A 191 -4.40 24.12 -4.01
C TRP A 191 -2.93 24.38 -4.20
N ARG A 192 -2.61 25.52 -4.80
CA ARG A 192 -1.23 26.02 -4.93
C ARG A 192 -1.20 27.49 -4.55
N LYS A 193 -0.02 28.01 -4.23
CA LYS A 193 0.16 29.45 -4.06
C LYS A 193 0.26 30.11 -5.43
N ASN A 194 -0.42 31.25 -5.58
CA ASN A 194 -0.25 32.14 -6.71
C ASN A 194 1.02 33.03 -6.54
N ASP A 195 1.30 33.89 -7.51
CA ASP A 195 2.46 34.79 -7.49
C ASP A 195 2.44 35.80 -6.30
N ALA A 196 1.27 36.06 -5.72
CA ALA A 196 1.12 36.88 -4.51
C ALA A 196 1.33 36.08 -3.21
N GLY A 197 1.57 34.78 -3.30
CA GLY A 197 1.73 33.89 -2.15
C GLY A 197 0.41 33.44 -1.50
N GLU A 198 -0.72 33.73 -2.13
CA GLU A 198 -2.05 33.36 -1.66
C GLU A 198 -2.43 31.96 -2.15
N TRP A 199 -3.17 31.20 -1.32
CA TRP A 199 -3.67 29.89 -1.69
C TRP A 199 -4.84 29.96 -2.66
N GLU A 200 -4.70 29.34 -3.82
CA GLU A 200 -5.69 29.30 -4.88
C GLU A 200 -6.02 27.85 -5.24
N ALA A 201 -7.31 27.53 -5.31
CA ALA A 201 -7.76 26.22 -5.75
C ALA A 201 -7.52 26.06 -7.25
N VAL A 202 -7.03 24.90 -7.67
CA VAL A 202 -6.92 24.55 -9.08
C VAL A 202 -8.30 24.15 -9.61
N THR A 203 -8.88 24.99 -10.48
CA THR A 203 -10.27 24.87 -10.96
C THR A 203 -10.40 24.35 -12.38
N ASN A 204 -9.30 24.20 -13.13
CA ASN A 204 -9.30 23.74 -14.51
C ASN A 204 -9.32 22.21 -14.65
N ARG A 205 -9.88 21.51 -13.68
CA ARG A 205 -9.96 20.05 -13.67
C ARG A 205 -11.40 19.57 -13.85
N GLU A 206 -11.57 18.56 -14.72
CA GLU A 206 -12.87 17.92 -14.92
C GLU A 206 -13.24 17.06 -13.71
N PHE A 207 -12.26 16.41 -13.10
CA PHE A 207 -12.41 15.65 -11.85
C PHE A 207 -11.07 15.53 -11.10
N GLN A 208 -11.19 15.24 -9.80
CA GLN A 208 -10.09 14.88 -8.90
C GLN A 208 -10.62 13.83 -7.93
N ASN A 209 -10.13 12.59 -8.06
CA ASN A 209 -10.58 11.48 -7.22
C ASN A 209 -9.39 10.80 -6.54
N TYR A 210 -9.64 10.19 -5.42
CA TYR A 210 -8.68 9.38 -4.71
C TYR A 210 -9.35 8.17 -4.06
N PHE A 211 -8.55 7.19 -3.70
CA PHE A 211 -8.90 6.18 -2.70
C PHE A 211 -7.67 5.80 -1.89
N VAL A 212 -7.93 5.23 -0.71
CA VAL A 212 -6.91 4.60 0.13
C VAL A 212 -7.32 3.16 0.36
N ASP A 213 -6.39 2.23 0.11
CA ASP A 213 -6.55 0.83 0.48
C ASP A 213 -5.41 0.42 1.42
N GLY A 214 -5.73 0.42 2.72
CA GLY A 214 -4.73 0.25 3.76
C GLY A 214 -3.74 1.42 3.80
N THR A 215 -2.54 1.20 3.30
CA THR A 215 -1.49 2.21 3.19
C THR A 215 -1.29 2.75 1.78
N LEU A 216 -1.88 2.11 0.77
CA LEU A 216 -1.76 2.56 -0.62
C LEU A 216 -2.77 3.67 -0.90
N LEU A 217 -2.27 4.85 -1.25
CA LEU A 217 -3.04 5.99 -1.74
C LEU A 217 -2.91 6.06 -3.25
N ALA A 218 -4.02 6.05 -3.95
CA ALA A 218 -4.09 6.36 -5.37
C ALA A 218 -4.85 7.67 -5.58
N THR A 219 -4.36 8.51 -6.47
CA THR A 219 -5.02 9.73 -6.91
C THR A 219 -5.13 9.74 -8.42
N ARG A 220 -6.22 10.30 -8.94
CA ARG A 220 -6.35 10.61 -10.36
C ARG A 220 -6.99 11.97 -10.57
N TRP A 221 -6.61 12.60 -11.67
CA TRP A 221 -7.22 13.86 -12.08
C TRP A 221 -7.18 14.01 -13.59
N LYS A 222 -8.01 14.87 -14.11
CA LYS A 222 -8.02 15.21 -15.50
C LYS A 222 -8.20 16.72 -15.65
N ASN A 223 -7.24 17.39 -16.26
CA ASN A 223 -7.41 18.78 -16.63
C ASN A 223 -8.31 18.89 -17.88
N THR A 224 -9.02 20.01 -18.02
CA THR A 224 -9.89 20.24 -19.16
C THR A 224 -9.12 20.16 -20.47
N GLY A 225 -9.47 19.23 -21.34
CA GLY A 225 -8.84 19.04 -22.65
C GLY A 225 -7.52 18.26 -22.64
N GLU A 226 -7.13 17.68 -21.51
CA GLU A 226 -5.93 16.82 -21.37
C GLU A 226 -6.31 15.38 -21.06
N ASP A 227 -5.33 14.47 -21.09
CA ASP A 227 -5.51 13.09 -20.69
C ASP A 227 -5.62 12.95 -19.15
N GLU A 228 -6.20 11.84 -18.70
CA GLU A 228 -6.24 11.48 -17.28
C GLU A 228 -4.82 11.17 -16.78
N LEU A 229 -4.48 11.73 -15.63
CA LEU A 229 -3.24 11.46 -14.91
C LEU A 229 -3.55 10.72 -13.62
N ARG A 230 -2.62 9.85 -13.21
CA ARG A 230 -2.69 9.05 -11.98
C ARG A 230 -1.39 9.10 -11.23
N GLU A 231 -1.47 9.05 -9.91
CA GLU A 231 -0.33 8.91 -9.01
C GLU A 231 -0.63 7.96 -7.87
N TRP A 232 0.41 7.26 -7.43
CA TRP A 232 0.36 6.30 -6.32
C TRP A 232 1.40 6.66 -5.27
N TRP A 233 0.97 6.62 -4.03
CA TRP A 233 1.80 6.87 -2.86
C TRP A 233 1.54 5.81 -1.80
N GLU A 234 2.55 5.55 -0.98
CA GLU A 234 2.41 4.75 0.23
C GLU A 234 2.38 5.70 1.42
N ILE A 235 1.32 5.66 2.19
CA ILE A 235 1.21 6.41 3.43
C ILE A 235 2.03 5.69 4.49
N ALA A 236 3.19 6.24 4.82
CA ALA A 236 4.07 5.67 5.85
C ALA A 236 3.52 5.89 7.25
N SER A 237 2.88 7.04 7.49
CA SER A 237 2.24 7.35 8.76
C SER A 237 1.25 8.50 8.65
N ILE A 238 0.20 8.47 9.49
CA ILE A 238 -0.64 9.62 9.82
C ILE A 238 -0.78 9.65 11.35
N ALA A 239 -0.17 10.64 12.02
CA ALA A 239 -0.22 10.79 13.46
C ALA A 239 0.01 12.25 13.88
N ASN A 240 -0.63 12.70 14.95
CA ASN A 240 -0.40 14.02 15.56
C ASN A 240 -0.50 15.19 14.57
N GLY A 241 -1.41 15.13 13.60
CA GLY A 241 -1.57 16.16 12.58
C GLY A 241 -0.44 16.21 11.54
N GLN A 242 0.38 15.16 11.47
CA GLN A 242 1.41 14.98 10.45
C GLN A 242 1.11 13.74 9.62
N MET A 243 1.44 13.81 8.33
CA MET A 243 1.32 12.69 7.39
C MET A 243 2.61 12.59 6.58
N GLN A 244 3.08 11.36 6.36
CA GLN A 244 4.25 11.09 5.54
C GLN A 244 3.86 10.13 4.41
N TRP A 245 4.24 10.49 3.19
CA TRP A 245 4.12 9.66 2.00
C TRP A 245 5.49 9.25 1.50
N THR A 246 5.55 8.09 0.93
CA THR A 246 6.71 7.59 0.18
C THR A 246 6.23 6.99 -1.13
N ALA A 247 7.08 7.01 -2.13
CA ALA A 247 6.84 6.28 -3.37
C ALA A 247 8.14 5.77 -3.95
N LEU A 248 8.16 4.54 -4.42
CA LEU A 248 9.20 4.04 -5.30
C LEU A 248 8.77 4.33 -6.74
N ARG A 249 9.58 5.05 -7.50
CA ARG A 249 9.34 5.38 -8.91
C ARG A 249 10.34 4.67 -9.79
N GLN A 250 9.88 4.18 -10.93
CA GLN A 250 10.77 3.70 -11.97
C GLN A 250 11.11 4.83 -12.95
N ASN A 251 12.39 5.04 -13.19
CA ASN A 251 12.90 5.98 -14.17
C ASN A 251 12.88 5.36 -15.56
N ALA A 252 12.97 6.21 -16.59
CA ALA A 252 12.99 5.75 -17.99
C ALA A 252 14.15 4.81 -18.35
N ASP A 253 15.24 4.86 -17.59
CA ASP A 253 16.40 3.96 -17.73
C ASP A 253 16.26 2.62 -16.98
N GLY A 254 15.09 2.39 -16.34
CA GLY A 254 14.82 1.19 -15.55
C GLY A 254 15.37 1.20 -14.13
N THR A 255 16.09 2.25 -13.71
CA THR A 255 16.48 2.45 -12.31
C THR A 255 15.28 2.88 -11.47
N THR A 256 15.38 2.75 -10.15
CA THR A 256 14.33 3.20 -9.24
C THR A 256 14.83 4.35 -8.37
N ALA A 257 13.93 5.26 -8.02
CA ALA A 257 14.16 6.38 -7.11
C ALA A 257 13.10 6.42 -6.02
N GLN A 258 13.54 6.64 -4.79
CA GLN A 258 12.65 6.86 -3.66
C GLN A 258 12.23 8.33 -3.63
N GLN A 259 10.93 8.57 -3.58
CA GLN A 259 10.33 9.90 -3.36
C GLN A 259 9.64 9.97 -2.01
N GLY A 260 9.50 11.17 -1.46
CA GLY A 260 8.82 11.38 -0.20
C GLY A 260 8.16 12.75 -0.10
N MET A 261 7.08 12.82 0.68
CA MET A 261 6.37 14.06 1.02
C MET A 261 6.02 14.06 2.50
N LYS A 262 6.20 15.20 3.15
CA LYS A 262 5.70 15.45 4.52
C LYS A 262 4.62 16.51 4.50
N TRP A 263 3.55 16.25 5.19
CA TRP A 263 2.35 17.07 5.25
C TRP A 263 1.99 17.40 6.69
N VAL A 264 1.43 18.60 6.91
CA VAL A 264 0.78 18.95 8.18
C VAL A 264 -0.68 19.23 7.95
N LYS A 265 -1.50 18.83 8.91
CA LYS A 265 -2.94 19.10 8.87
C LYS A 265 -3.17 20.58 9.14
N VAL A 266 -4.02 21.20 8.30
CA VAL A 266 -4.43 22.60 8.43
C VAL A 266 -5.95 22.68 8.54
N ASN A 267 -6.44 23.78 9.14
CA ASN A 267 -7.87 24.02 9.31
C ASN A 267 -8.48 24.64 8.06
#